data_71d7a01d2dee862880480252ff0471a6
#
_entry.id   71d7a01d2dee862880480252ff0471a6
#
_cell.length_a   1.000
_cell.length_b   1.000
_cell.length_c   1.000
_cell.angle_alpha   90.00
_cell.angle_beta   90.00
_cell.angle_gamma   90.00
#
_symmetry.space_group_name_H-M   'P 1'
#
loop_
_entity.id
_entity.type
_entity.pdbx_description
1 polymer ?
#
loop_
_entity_poly.entity_id
_entity_poly.type
_entity_poly.pdbx_seq_one_letter_code
_entity_poly.pdbx_strand_id
1 'polypeptide(L)'
;MRTLFLAAFSLSLISAPVSAEIKAGPGLDYAKLAFYPKRWKEKKIDTIMFPWEGKEIAFLTITDGFDPKVMTQFVGSLDQGWSTYLKFTGKAPRLNRQVNGKPVIAAIPDGNLSCGAGCGYVGATGIEANYFYSSTYKNLQKNPKTIPHLYFYEMGRNFFTFGRKHSCYTTGFAVFMRYVCIDTLNVVDNDKRTRETINKAIEIYSKGELNFLKTFTNAHGLSEKQNRLQTSPTDQPVMYASAMLHLWKLLGDEWLSSYYKNIHTLPSFADNTREGARSQSLGWYLAASVAAQKDLAEIFVKEWRFPLSNEEKQTLSYINWKEEGLDAGKLMEKLFKK
;
A
#
# COMPACT_ATOMS: atom_id res chain seq x y z
N MET A 1 22.12 50.04 19.12
CA MET A 1 22.98 48.97 18.61
C MET A 1 22.37 47.61 18.98
N ARG A 2 21.75 46.89 18.03
CA ARG A 2 21.24 45.54 18.22
C ARG A 2 22.14 44.60 17.44
N THR A 3 22.90 43.79 18.17
CA THR A 3 23.82 42.80 17.61
C THR A 3 23.02 41.57 17.15
N LEU A 4 22.97 41.33 15.85
CA LEU A 4 22.42 40.08 15.27
C LEU A 4 23.47 38.97 15.45
N PHE A 5 23.12 37.92 16.20
CA PHE A 5 23.85 36.64 16.19
C PHE A 5 23.36 35.79 15.00
N LEU A 6 24.19 35.62 13.99
CA LEU A 6 24.02 34.63 12.97
C LEU A 6 24.50 33.27 13.51
N ALA A 7 23.58 32.40 13.81
CA ALA A 7 23.91 31.00 14.08
C ALA A 7 24.12 30.26 12.74
N ALA A 8 25.36 29.91 12.44
CA ALA A 8 25.70 29.05 11.30
C ALA A 8 25.32 27.63 11.66
N PHE A 9 24.25 27.11 11.05
CA PHE A 9 23.93 25.68 11.05
C PHE A 9 24.86 24.96 10.08
N SER A 10 25.87 24.28 10.60
CA SER A 10 26.67 23.33 9.81
C SER A 10 25.84 22.08 9.54
N LEU A 11 25.30 21.92 8.33
CA LEU A 11 24.78 20.64 7.85
C LEU A 11 25.97 19.69 7.70
N SER A 12 26.18 18.83 8.68
CA SER A 12 27.01 17.65 8.53
C SER A 12 26.25 16.69 7.60
N LEU A 13 26.71 16.57 6.36
CA LEU A 13 26.34 15.49 5.44
C LEU A 13 26.81 14.16 6.06
N ILE A 14 25.94 13.52 6.81
CA ILE A 14 26.14 12.14 7.24
C ILE A 14 26.05 11.31 5.94
N SER A 15 27.19 10.97 5.37
CA SER A 15 27.25 9.98 4.29
C SER A 15 26.73 8.67 4.85
N ALA A 16 25.55 8.22 4.35
CA ALA A 16 25.05 6.91 4.69
C ALA A 16 26.14 5.87 4.36
N PRO A 17 26.38 4.87 5.23
CA PRO A 17 27.36 3.85 4.96
C PRO A 17 27.02 3.18 3.64
N VAL A 18 28.01 3.09 2.74
CA VAL A 18 27.90 2.34 1.49
C VAL A 18 27.60 0.88 1.89
N SER A 19 26.38 0.42 1.60
CA SER A 19 26.02 -0.98 1.83
C SER A 19 26.97 -1.87 1.05
N ALA A 20 27.49 -2.93 1.69
CA ALA A 20 28.31 -3.91 0.99
C ALA A 20 27.55 -4.47 -0.23
N GLU A 21 28.26 -4.67 -1.35
CA GLU A 21 27.65 -5.24 -2.56
C GLU A 21 27.10 -6.63 -2.26
N ILE A 22 25.82 -6.84 -2.58
CA ILE A 22 25.19 -8.14 -2.51
C ILE A 22 25.61 -8.99 -3.72
N LYS A 23 25.69 -10.30 -3.51
CA LYS A 23 25.92 -11.28 -4.57
C LYS A 23 24.75 -12.26 -4.61
N ALA A 24 24.55 -12.86 -5.78
CA ALA A 24 23.58 -13.95 -5.89
C ALA A 24 24.04 -15.12 -5.01
N GLY A 25 23.11 -15.64 -4.23
CA GLY A 25 23.28 -16.89 -3.48
C GLY A 25 23.17 -18.13 -4.40
N PRO A 26 23.35 -19.32 -3.85
CA PRO A 26 23.22 -20.56 -4.62
C PRO A 26 21.80 -20.70 -5.19
N GLY A 27 21.71 -21.29 -6.37
CA GLY A 27 20.43 -21.56 -7.03
C GLY A 27 19.53 -22.46 -6.20
N LEU A 28 18.24 -22.14 -6.16
CA LEU A 28 17.20 -22.89 -5.45
C LEU A 28 16.06 -23.28 -6.37
N ASP A 29 15.37 -24.38 -6.06
CA ASP A 29 14.18 -24.82 -6.79
C ASP A 29 12.97 -23.93 -6.42
N TYR A 30 12.67 -22.97 -7.30
CA TYR A 30 11.57 -22.03 -7.13
C TYR A 30 10.19 -22.70 -7.24
N ALA A 31 10.06 -23.88 -7.84
CA ALA A 31 8.75 -24.53 -7.97
C ALA A 31 8.04 -24.71 -6.61
N LYS A 32 8.80 -24.82 -5.52
CA LYS A 32 8.27 -24.91 -4.14
C LYS A 32 7.70 -23.61 -3.61
N LEU A 33 8.14 -22.47 -4.17
CA LEU A 33 7.76 -21.12 -3.76
C LEU A 33 6.75 -20.48 -4.71
N ALA A 34 6.58 -21.01 -5.92
CA ALA A 34 5.74 -20.45 -6.96
C ALA A 34 4.25 -20.37 -6.55
N PHE A 35 3.54 -19.36 -7.05
CA PHE A 35 2.10 -19.22 -6.87
C PHE A 35 1.33 -20.38 -7.53
N TYR A 36 1.80 -20.83 -8.70
CA TYR A 36 1.20 -21.88 -9.50
C TYR A 36 2.22 -22.97 -9.86
N PRO A 37 2.63 -23.84 -8.90
CA PRO A 37 3.70 -24.83 -9.12
C PRO A 37 3.43 -25.77 -10.30
N LYS A 38 2.16 -26.17 -10.51
CA LYS A 38 1.77 -27.04 -11.63
C LYS A 38 2.05 -26.39 -12.99
N ARG A 39 1.76 -25.10 -13.14
CA ARG A 39 1.99 -24.35 -14.37
C ARG A 39 3.47 -24.27 -14.74
N TRP A 40 4.34 -24.10 -13.76
CA TRP A 40 5.79 -24.12 -13.99
C TRP A 40 6.24 -25.45 -14.57
N LYS A 41 5.76 -26.57 -14.01
CA LYS A 41 6.06 -27.92 -14.52
C LYS A 41 5.51 -28.16 -15.92
N GLU A 42 4.26 -27.79 -16.18
CA GLU A 42 3.59 -27.96 -17.48
C GLU A 42 4.28 -27.16 -18.58
N LYS A 43 4.73 -25.94 -18.29
CA LYS A 43 5.43 -25.08 -19.24
C LYS A 43 6.91 -25.40 -19.39
N LYS A 44 7.44 -26.37 -18.63
CA LYS A 44 8.88 -26.69 -18.57
C LYS A 44 9.78 -25.47 -18.36
N ILE A 45 9.31 -24.51 -17.54
CA ILE A 45 10.10 -23.33 -17.17
C ILE A 45 11.20 -23.81 -16.24
N ASP A 46 12.43 -23.32 -16.45
CA ASP A 46 13.53 -23.57 -15.52
C ASP A 46 13.12 -23.07 -14.12
N THR A 47 13.20 -23.97 -13.15
CA THR A 47 12.79 -23.70 -11.78
C THR A 47 13.94 -23.21 -10.90
N ILE A 48 15.17 -23.25 -11.41
CA ILE A 48 16.32 -22.77 -10.63
C ILE A 48 16.35 -21.25 -10.65
N MET A 49 16.27 -20.66 -9.47
CA MET A 49 16.41 -19.21 -9.30
C MET A 49 17.46 -18.87 -8.25
N PHE A 50 18.11 -17.74 -8.42
CA PHE A 50 19.22 -17.24 -7.62
C PHE A 50 18.76 -16.10 -6.73
N PRO A 51 18.90 -16.22 -5.39
CA PRO A 51 18.48 -15.19 -4.46
C PRO A 51 19.51 -14.05 -4.36
N TRP A 52 19.06 -12.83 -4.46
CA TRP A 52 19.78 -11.61 -4.14
C TRP A 52 19.21 -11.11 -2.81
N GLU A 53 19.93 -11.37 -1.73
CA GLU A 53 19.43 -11.09 -0.39
C GLU A 53 19.79 -9.68 0.06
N GLY A 54 18.75 -8.86 0.24
CA GLY A 54 18.84 -7.59 0.93
C GLY A 54 18.78 -7.76 2.45
N LYS A 55 18.53 -6.67 3.14
CA LYS A 55 18.33 -6.67 4.60
C LYS A 55 17.00 -7.32 4.98
N GLU A 56 15.93 -6.92 4.30
CA GLU A 56 14.55 -7.28 4.65
C GLU A 56 13.96 -8.33 3.69
N ILE A 57 14.34 -8.33 2.42
CA ILE A 57 13.74 -9.17 1.38
C ILE A 57 14.78 -10.02 0.64
N ALA A 58 14.32 -11.09 -0.03
CA ALA A 58 15.10 -11.85 -1.01
C ALA A 58 14.46 -11.68 -2.41
N PHE A 59 15.23 -11.11 -3.36
CA PHE A 59 14.82 -10.98 -4.74
C PHE A 59 15.39 -12.13 -5.57
N LEU A 60 14.51 -12.87 -6.28
CA LEU A 60 14.91 -14.06 -7.02
C LEU A 60 14.96 -13.81 -8.52
N THR A 61 16.03 -14.27 -9.18
CA THR A 61 16.23 -14.18 -10.62
C THR A 61 16.61 -15.52 -11.23
N ILE A 62 16.34 -15.73 -12.53
CA ILE A 62 16.69 -16.98 -13.25
C ILE A 62 18.18 -17.09 -13.59
N THR A 63 18.99 -16.10 -13.29
CA THR A 63 20.45 -16.09 -13.49
C THR A 63 21.13 -15.29 -12.39
N ASP A 64 22.35 -15.64 -12.05
CA ASP A 64 23.26 -14.95 -11.15
C ASP A 64 24.14 -13.90 -11.84
N GLY A 65 24.05 -13.82 -13.19
CA GLY A 65 24.94 -12.99 -14.04
C GLY A 65 24.60 -11.49 -14.07
N PHE A 66 23.77 -10.97 -13.18
CA PHE A 66 23.48 -9.53 -13.09
C PHE A 66 24.61 -8.78 -12.37
N ASP A 67 24.78 -7.49 -12.72
CA ASP A 67 25.74 -6.60 -12.06
C ASP A 67 25.39 -6.45 -10.57
N PRO A 68 26.29 -6.87 -9.65
CA PRO A 68 26.04 -6.79 -8.20
C PRO A 68 25.76 -5.37 -7.72
N LYS A 69 26.33 -4.34 -8.30
CA LYS A 69 26.11 -2.94 -7.94
C LYS A 69 24.67 -2.50 -8.26
N VAL A 70 24.19 -2.85 -9.46
CA VAL A 70 22.79 -2.57 -9.87
C VAL A 70 21.81 -3.30 -8.97
N MET A 71 22.09 -4.59 -8.70
CA MET A 71 21.24 -5.42 -7.84
C MET A 71 21.24 -4.92 -6.39
N THR A 72 22.37 -4.49 -5.85
CA THR A 72 22.46 -3.91 -4.50
C THR A 72 21.57 -2.68 -4.36
N GLN A 73 21.61 -1.78 -5.32
CA GLN A 73 20.79 -0.57 -5.31
C GLN A 73 19.29 -0.89 -5.44
N PHE A 74 18.96 -1.80 -6.35
CA PHE A 74 17.57 -2.20 -6.58
C PHE A 74 16.97 -2.91 -5.36
N VAL A 75 17.62 -3.95 -4.87
CA VAL A 75 17.17 -4.70 -3.68
C VAL A 75 17.13 -3.81 -2.45
N GLY A 76 18.13 -2.92 -2.29
CA GLY A 76 18.12 -1.92 -1.22
C GLY A 76 16.91 -0.97 -1.29
N SER A 77 16.45 -0.59 -2.49
CA SER A 77 15.22 0.20 -2.64
C SER A 77 13.97 -0.59 -2.26
N LEU A 78 13.94 -1.90 -2.56
CA LEU A 78 12.85 -2.78 -2.14
C LEU A 78 12.84 -3.00 -0.62
N ASP A 79 14.01 -3.15 0.01
CA ASP A 79 14.16 -3.19 1.48
C ASP A 79 13.61 -1.92 2.15
N GLN A 80 13.94 -0.76 1.58
CA GLN A 80 13.41 0.52 2.07
C GLN A 80 11.88 0.61 1.88
N GLY A 81 11.35 0.11 0.77
CA GLY A 81 9.91 -0.02 0.56
C GLY A 81 9.26 -0.89 1.62
N TRP A 82 9.83 -2.07 1.92
CA TRP A 82 9.38 -2.94 3.00
C TRP A 82 9.37 -2.24 4.36
N SER A 83 10.47 -1.56 4.70
CA SER A 83 10.58 -0.79 5.94
C SER A 83 9.59 0.35 6.02
N THR A 84 9.29 1.01 4.89
CA THR A 84 8.26 2.07 4.79
C THR A 84 6.87 1.51 5.09
N TYR A 85 6.53 0.36 4.52
CA TYR A 85 5.27 -0.33 4.85
C TYR A 85 5.20 -0.67 6.33
N LEU A 86 6.26 -1.27 6.89
CA LEU A 86 6.30 -1.65 8.31
C LEU A 86 6.18 -0.43 9.24
N LYS A 87 6.87 0.67 8.91
CA LYS A 87 6.78 1.95 9.63
C LYS A 87 5.33 2.42 9.76
N PHE A 88 4.60 2.44 8.67
CA PHE A 88 3.25 3.01 8.67
C PHE A 88 2.20 2.02 9.16
N THR A 89 2.24 0.76 8.73
CA THR A 89 1.22 -0.23 9.11
C THR A 89 1.43 -0.84 10.49
N GLY A 90 2.66 -0.76 11.03
CA GLY A 90 3.01 -1.30 12.34
C GLY A 90 2.96 -2.83 12.44
N LYS A 91 2.65 -3.54 11.33
CA LYS A 91 2.47 -4.99 11.33
C LYS A 91 2.99 -5.62 10.05
N ALA A 92 3.90 -6.58 10.18
CA ALA A 92 4.38 -7.37 9.07
C ALA A 92 3.31 -8.37 8.57
N PRO A 93 3.27 -8.68 7.27
CA PRO A 93 2.44 -9.75 6.74
C PRO A 93 2.89 -11.12 7.27
N ARG A 94 1.98 -12.09 7.25
CA ARG A 94 2.32 -13.47 7.60
C ARG A 94 3.39 -14.00 6.64
N LEU A 95 4.46 -14.56 7.21
CA LEU A 95 5.55 -15.13 6.43
C LEU A 95 5.07 -16.42 5.73
N ASN A 96 4.95 -16.39 4.42
CA ASN A 96 4.43 -17.49 3.59
C ASN A 96 5.48 -17.97 2.57
N ARG A 97 5.94 -17.10 1.69
CA ARG A 97 7.03 -17.38 0.75
C ARG A 97 8.27 -16.66 1.25
N GLN A 98 9.32 -17.44 1.54
CA GLN A 98 10.54 -16.95 2.16
C GLN A 98 11.78 -17.73 1.71
N VAL A 99 12.91 -17.06 1.73
CA VAL A 99 14.25 -17.63 1.62
C VAL A 99 15.06 -17.09 2.80
N ASN A 100 15.66 -17.95 3.58
CA ASN A 100 16.44 -17.59 4.78
C ASN A 100 15.71 -16.66 5.75
N GLY A 101 14.39 -16.87 5.93
CA GLY A 101 13.55 -16.02 6.78
C GLY A 101 13.10 -14.70 6.14
N LYS A 102 13.54 -14.39 4.92
CA LYS A 102 13.19 -13.14 4.22
C LYS A 102 12.05 -13.35 3.22
N PRO A 103 11.09 -12.42 3.13
CA PRO A 103 10.05 -12.41 2.10
C PRO A 103 10.62 -12.50 0.70
N VAL A 104 9.97 -13.29 -0.16
CA VAL A 104 10.40 -13.50 -1.54
C VAL A 104 9.66 -12.57 -2.49
N ILE A 105 10.44 -11.94 -3.37
CA ILE A 105 9.96 -11.29 -4.61
C ILE A 105 10.69 -11.97 -5.77
N ALA A 106 9.95 -12.64 -6.65
CA ALA A 106 10.51 -13.38 -7.76
C ALA A 106 10.28 -12.68 -9.10
N ALA A 107 11.36 -12.45 -9.85
CA ALA A 107 11.29 -12.01 -11.24
C ALA A 107 10.95 -13.20 -12.14
N ILE A 108 9.71 -13.23 -12.63
CA ILE A 108 9.23 -14.30 -13.49
C ILE A 108 9.59 -14.02 -14.94
N PRO A 109 10.04 -15.02 -15.73
CA PRO A 109 10.23 -14.85 -17.16
C PRO A 109 8.97 -14.34 -17.84
N ASP A 110 9.10 -13.35 -18.70
CA ASP A 110 8.00 -12.64 -19.32
C ASP A 110 7.01 -13.60 -20.00
N GLY A 111 5.72 -13.29 -19.88
CA GLY A 111 4.63 -14.12 -20.43
C GLY A 111 4.29 -15.36 -19.59
N ASN A 112 4.96 -15.61 -18.47
CA ASN A 112 4.71 -16.79 -17.62
C ASN A 112 3.85 -16.50 -16.38
N LEU A 113 3.61 -15.23 -16.07
CA LEU A 113 2.75 -14.84 -14.96
C LEU A 113 1.27 -15.00 -15.35
N SER A 114 0.44 -15.43 -14.41
CA SER A 114 -1.00 -15.68 -14.64
C SER A 114 -1.91 -14.55 -14.19
N CYS A 115 -1.40 -13.56 -13.46
CA CYS A 115 -2.19 -12.48 -12.87
C CYS A 115 -1.73 -11.09 -13.32
N GLY A 116 -1.47 -10.91 -14.61
CA GLY A 116 -1.12 -9.62 -15.21
C GLY A 116 0.36 -9.28 -15.04
N ALA A 117 0.69 -8.07 -14.60
CA ALA A 117 2.06 -7.60 -14.46
C ALA A 117 2.74 -8.11 -13.18
N GLY A 118 1.96 -8.38 -12.12
CA GLY A 118 2.44 -8.90 -10.84
C GLY A 118 1.36 -9.70 -10.12
N CYS A 119 1.80 -10.50 -9.15
CA CYS A 119 0.98 -11.25 -8.21
C CYS A 119 1.55 -11.10 -6.81
N GLY A 120 0.77 -10.57 -5.88
CA GLY A 120 1.09 -10.54 -4.45
C GLY A 120 0.02 -11.25 -3.62
N TYR A 121 0.41 -12.07 -2.64
CA TYR A 121 -0.55 -12.61 -1.68
C TYR A 121 -1.15 -11.49 -0.84
N VAL A 122 -2.42 -11.60 -0.50
CA VAL A 122 -3.07 -10.64 0.40
C VAL A 122 -2.85 -11.07 1.84
N GLY A 123 -2.20 -10.21 2.63
CA GLY A 123 -1.91 -10.44 4.04
C GLY A 123 -0.81 -11.48 4.32
N ALA A 124 -0.07 -11.88 3.30
CA ALA A 124 1.04 -12.83 3.43
C ALA A 124 2.16 -12.52 2.43
N THR A 125 3.39 -12.93 2.74
CA THR A 125 4.55 -12.71 1.87
C THR A 125 4.54 -13.60 0.64
N GLY A 126 5.11 -13.07 -0.44
CA GLY A 126 5.30 -13.70 -1.73
C GLY A 126 4.80 -12.79 -2.85
N ILE A 127 5.71 -12.47 -3.76
CA ILE A 127 5.44 -11.65 -4.95
C ILE A 127 6.07 -12.33 -6.15
N GLU A 128 5.33 -12.40 -7.25
CA GLU A 128 5.85 -12.69 -8.58
C GLU A 128 5.66 -11.45 -9.45
N ALA A 129 6.67 -11.04 -10.21
CA ALA A 129 6.64 -9.86 -11.06
C ALA A 129 7.22 -10.15 -12.44
N ASN A 130 6.53 -9.65 -13.48
CA ASN A 130 6.98 -9.67 -14.87
C ASN A 130 7.90 -8.48 -15.18
N TYR A 131 8.42 -8.47 -16.39
CA TYR A 131 9.16 -7.37 -17.03
C TYR A 131 10.51 -7.04 -16.42
N PHE A 132 11.04 -7.87 -15.49
CA PHE A 132 12.35 -7.63 -14.94
C PHE A 132 13.43 -7.76 -16.03
N TYR A 133 13.37 -8.86 -16.79
CA TYR A 133 14.38 -9.18 -17.82
C TYR A 133 14.24 -8.33 -19.09
N SER A 134 13.01 -8.04 -19.52
CA SER A 134 12.78 -7.31 -20.77
C SER A 134 12.99 -5.80 -20.63
N SER A 135 12.71 -5.22 -19.47
CA SER A 135 12.72 -3.75 -19.33
C SER A 135 13.30 -3.23 -18.02
N THR A 136 12.90 -3.81 -16.85
CA THR A 136 13.25 -3.24 -15.55
C THR A 136 14.76 -3.18 -15.33
N TYR A 137 15.49 -4.28 -15.53
CA TYR A 137 16.93 -4.31 -15.32
C TYR A 137 17.67 -3.31 -16.21
N LYS A 138 17.31 -3.22 -17.49
CA LYS A 138 17.88 -2.25 -18.42
C LYS A 138 17.64 -0.79 -18.00
N ASN A 139 16.47 -0.52 -17.42
CA ASN A 139 16.15 0.82 -16.89
C ASN A 139 16.96 1.13 -15.64
N LEU A 140 17.13 0.16 -14.74
CA LEU A 140 17.97 0.28 -13.54
C LEU A 140 19.43 0.56 -13.86
N GLN A 141 19.99 -0.08 -14.91
CA GLN A 141 21.35 0.20 -15.38
C GLN A 141 21.52 1.65 -15.85
N LYS A 142 20.47 2.25 -16.45
CA LYS A 142 20.47 3.65 -16.89
C LYS A 142 20.26 4.63 -15.75
N ASN A 143 19.32 4.32 -14.85
CA ASN A 143 18.97 5.14 -13.70
C ASN A 143 18.49 4.24 -12.53
N PRO A 144 19.33 4.02 -11.52
CA PRO A 144 19.01 3.16 -10.39
C PRO A 144 17.79 3.59 -9.57
N LYS A 145 17.37 4.85 -9.69
CA LYS A 145 16.17 5.37 -9.04
C LYS A 145 14.86 5.02 -9.76
N THR A 146 14.92 4.43 -10.94
CA THR A 146 13.74 4.04 -11.72
C THR A 146 13.20 2.69 -11.24
N ILE A 147 12.56 2.70 -10.08
CA ILE A 147 11.95 1.50 -9.51
C ILE A 147 10.51 1.39 -10.02
N PRO A 148 10.13 0.31 -10.74
CA PRO A 148 8.75 0.16 -11.16
C PRO A 148 7.79 0.14 -9.97
N HIS A 149 6.75 0.94 -10.02
CA HIS A 149 5.73 1.06 -8.97
C HIS A 149 5.03 -0.28 -8.64
N LEU A 150 5.09 -1.23 -9.57
CA LEU A 150 4.56 -2.59 -9.45
C LEU A 150 5.04 -3.29 -8.18
N TYR A 151 6.34 -3.21 -7.87
CA TYR A 151 6.89 -3.87 -6.69
C TYR A 151 6.28 -3.33 -5.40
N PHE A 152 6.15 -2.01 -5.29
CA PHE A 152 5.50 -1.40 -4.13
C PHE A 152 4.01 -1.71 -4.08
N TYR A 153 3.33 -1.75 -5.22
CA TYR A 153 1.92 -2.15 -5.29
C TYR A 153 1.70 -3.58 -4.78
N GLU A 154 2.51 -4.55 -5.22
CA GLU A 154 2.38 -5.93 -4.76
C GLU A 154 2.80 -6.12 -3.29
N MET A 155 3.78 -5.33 -2.80
CA MET A 155 4.05 -5.22 -1.36
C MET A 155 2.81 -4.76 -0.59
N GLY A 156 2.06 -3.80 -1.12
CA GLY A 156 0.80 -3.34 -0.54
C GLY A 156 -0.21 -4.48 -0.39
N ARG A 157 -0.29 -5.38 -1.34
CA ARG A 157 -1.13 -6.56 -1.18
C ARG A 157 -0.65 -7.46 -0.05
N ASN A 158 0.67 -7.68 0.08
CA ASN A 158 1.23 -8.44 1.20
C ASN A 158 0.90 -7.79 2.54
N PHE A 159 1.03 -6.47 2.66
CA PHE A 159 0.81 -5.73 3.90
C PHE A 159 -0.66 -5.46 4.22
N PHE A 160 -1.60 -5.83 3.37
CA PHE A 160 -3.02 -5.73 3.69
C PHE A 160 -3.41 -6.81 4.69
N THR A 161 -3.18 -6.55 5.98
CA THR A 161 -3.40 -7.47 7.11
C THR A 161 -4.63 -7.14 7.95
N PHE A 162 -5.41 -6.14 7.53
CA PHE A 162 -6.57 -5.63 8.24
C PHE A 162 -7.86 -5.82 7.42
N GLY A 163 -8.89 -6.26 8.09
CA GLY A 163 -10.19 -6.51 7.46
C GLY A 163 -10.21 -7.72 6.53
N ARG A 164 -11.36 -7.95 5.93
CA ARG A 164 -11.54 -8.97 4.90
C ARG A 164 -11.13 -8.43 3.53
N LYS A 165 -10.90 -9.33 2.59
CA LYS A 165 -10.57 -9.01 1.19
C LYS A 165 -11.73 -8.27 0.53
N HIS A 166 -11.70 -6.97 0.60
CA HIS A 166 -12.64 -6.10 -0.09
C HIS A 166 -11.89 -5.34 -1.17
N SER A 167 -12.28 -5.49 -2.45
CA SER A 167 -11.45 -5.02 -3.57
C SER A 167 -11.15 -3.52 -3.51
N CYS A 168 -12.08 -2.70 -3.08
CA CYS A 168 -11.89 -1.27 -2.91
C CYS A 168 -10.76 -0.96 -1.92
N TYR A 169 -10.81 -1.54 -0.73
CA TYR A 169 -9.81 -1.28 0.30
C TYR A 169 -8.51 -2.03 0.05
N THR A 170 -8.55 -3.28 -0.39
CA THR A 170 -7.35 -4.09 -0.64
C THR A 170 -6.52 -3.50 -1.77
N THR A 171 -7.14 -3.27 -2.92
CA THR A 171 -6.47 -2.69 -4.09
C THR A 171 -6.19 -1.21 -3.87
N GLY A 172 -7.13 -0.47 -3.27
CA GLY A 172 -6.96 0.95 -2.95
C GLY A 172 -5.81 1.22 -1.98
N PHE A 173 -5.64 0.37 -0.96
CA PHE A 173 -4.47 0.41 -0.07
C PHE A 173 -3.16 0.20 -0.83
N ALA A 174 -3.10 -0.81 -1.70
CA ALA A 174 -1.91 -1.10 -2.49
C ALA A 174 -1.57 0.07 -3.44
N VAL A 175 -2.58 0.68 -4.08
CA VAL A 175 -2.41 1.88 -4.91
C VAL A 175 -1.96 3.08 -4.09
N PHE A 176 -2.55 3.32 -2.92
CA PHE A 176 -2.17 4.42 -2.04
C PHE A 176 -0.71 4.26 -1.54
N MET A 177 -0.41 3.13 -0.92
CA MET A 177 0.90 2.92 -0.29
C MET A 177 2.05 2.85 -1.29
N ARG A 178 1.83 2.42 -2.54
CA ARG A 178 2.89 2.52 -3.56
C ARG A 178 3.35 3.97 -3.78
N TYR A 179 2.42 4.95 -3.72
CA TYR A 179 2.77 6.36 -3.85
C TYR A 179 3.40 6.91 -2.57
N VAL A 180 2.99 6.43 -1.40
CA VAL A 180 3.70 6.71 -0.15
C VAL A 180 5.16 6.26 -0.24
N CYS A 181 5.42 5.04 -0.77
CA CYS A 181 6.78 4.55 -0.98
C CYS A 181 7.54 5.40 -2.01
N ILE A 182 6.94 5.70 -3.17
CA ILE A 182 7.58 6.53 -4.22
C ILE A 182 8.02 7.88 -3.65
N ASP A 183 7.15 8.54 -2.89
CA ASP A 183 7.45 9.85 -2.31
C ASP A 183 8.48 9.79 -1.19
N THR A 184 8.31 8.83 -0.26
CA THR A 184 9.22 8.67 0.89
C THR A 184 10.64 8.31 0.44
N LEU A 185 10.78 7.48 -0.60
CA LEU A 185 12.07 7.01 -1.11
C LEU A 185 12.65 7.92 -2.20
N ASN A 186 11.90 8.93 -2.62
CA ASN A 186 12.29 9.82 -3.71
C ASN A 186 12.75 9.06 -4.97
N VAL A 187 12.03 7.99 -5.33
CA VAL A 187 12.25 7.23 -6.56
C VAL A 187 11.53 7.89 -7.73
N VAL A 188 12.00 7.61 -8.95
CA VAL A 188 11.39 8.17 -10.15
C VAL A 188 10.04 7.50 -10.40
N ASP A 189 8.97 8.30 -10.37
CA ASP A 189 7.65 7.88 -10.81
C ASP A 189 7.59 7.92 -12.33
N ASN A 190 7.53 6.75 -12.96
CA ASN A 190 7.46 6.60 -14.41
C ASN A 190 6.01 6.59 -14.95
N ASP A 191 5.01 6.70 -14.07
CA ASP A 191 3.57 6.77 -14.43
C ASP A 191 2.90 8.06 -13.93
N LYS A 192 3.50 9.20 -14.30
CA LYS A 192 3.04 10.54 -13.88
C LYS A 192 1.58 10.81 -14.23
N ARG A 193 1.12 10.35 -15.40
CA ARG A 193 -0.26 10.56 -15.86
C ARG A 193 -1.27 9.88 -14.94
N THR A 194 -1.04 8.63 -14.58
CA THR A 194 -1.90 7.90 -13.62
C THR A 194 -1.89 8.60 -12.27
N ARG A 195 -0.72 9.05 -11.81
CA ARG A 195 -0.60 9.76 -10.56
C ARG A 195 -1.39 11.07 -10.53
N GLU A 196 -1.29 11.86 -11.59
CA GLU A 196 -2.09 13.10 -11.72
C GLU A 196 -3.59 12.82 -11.69
N THR A 197 -4.03 11.77 -12.39
CA THR A 197 -5.43 11.33 -12.35
C THR A 197 -5.87 10.96 -10.95
N ILE A 198 -5.06 10.20 -10.21
CA ILE A 198 -5.33 9.79 -8.82
C ILE A 198 -5.39 11.01 -7.91
N ASN A 199 -4.43 11.93 -8.00
CA ASN A 199 -4.40 13.12 -7.15
C ASN A 199 -5.63 14.03 -7.34
N LYS A 200 -6.20 14.07 -8.54
CA LYS A 200 -7.39 14.89 -8.86
C LYS A 200 -8.72 14.18 -8.57
N ALA A 201 -8.72 12.84 -8.43
CA ALA A 201 -9.96 12.08 -8.40
C ALA A 201 -10.86 12.44 -7.22
N ILE A 202 -10.31 12.62 -6.01
CA ILE A 202 -11.10 12.99 -4.84
C ILE A 202 -11.65 14.43 -4.92
N GLU A 203 -10.90 15.34 -5.50
CA GLU A 203 -11.35 16.72 -5.72
C GLU A 203 -12.53 16.78 -6.72
N ILE A 204 -12.44 16.01 -7.81
CA ILE A 204 -13.54 15.89 -8.79
C ILE A 204 -14.76 15.27 -8.10
N TYR A 205 -14.55 14.22 -7.29
CA TYR A 205 -15.64 13.59 -6.54
C TYR A 205 -16.32 14.57 -5.58
N SER A 206 -15.56 15.36 -4.82
CA SER A 206 -16.09 16.30 -3.83
C SER A 206 -16.99 17.36 -4.47
N LYS A 207 -16.70 17.77 -5.71
CA LYS A 207 -17.48 18.74 -6.49
C LYS A 207 -18.68 18.13 -7.23
N GLY A 208 -18.74 16.80 -7.34
CA GLY A 208 -19.79 16.07 -8.04
C GLY A 208 -20.93 15.60 -7.13
N GLU A 209 -21.83 14.78 -7.67
CA GLU A 209 -23.02 14.28 -6.98
C GLU A 209 -22.95 12.77 -6.67
N LEU A 210 -21.80 12.13 -6.87
CA LEU A 210 -21.66 10.70 -6.68
C LEU A 210 -21.92 10.30 -5.22
N ASN A 211 -22.64 9.18 -5.04
CA ASN A 211 -22.95 8.64 -3.73
C ASN A 211 -21.73 7.98 -3.10
N PHE A 212 -21.50 8.23 -1.81
CA PHE A 212 -20.35 7.68 -1.07
C PHE A 212 -20.26 6.15 -1.16
N LEU A 213 -21.35 5.46 -0.82
CA LEU A 213 -21.32 3.99 -0.78
C LEU A 213 -21.07 3.38 -2.17
N LYS A 214 -21.61 3.96 -3.23
CA LYS A 214 -21.30 3.52 -4.60
C LYS A 214 -19.85 3.79 -5.01
N THR A 215 -19.24 4.82 -4.45
CA THR A 215 -17.89 5.24 -4.80
C THR A 215 -16.82 4.48 -4.04
N PHE A 216 -17.03 4.24 -2.76
CA PHE A 216 -16.00 3.71 -1.86
C PHE A 216 -16.26 2.29 -1.37
N THR A 217 -17.34 1.63 -1.80
CA THR A 217 -17.66 0.27 -1.34
C THR A 217 -18.17 -0.62 -2.46
N ASN A 218 -18.04 -1.94 -2.29
CA ASN A 218 -18.68 -2.93 -3.16
C ASN A 218 -20.10 -3.31 -2.69
N ALA A 219 -20.80 -2.38 -2.05
CA ALA A 219 -22.06 -2.59 -1.34
C ALA A 219 -23.20 -3.23 -2.14
N HIS A 220 -23.06 -3.44 -3.44
CA HIS A 220 -24.16 -3.87 -4.30
C HIS A 220 -23.90 -5.18 -5.06
N GLY A 221 -22.86 -5.95 -4.69
CA GLY A 221 -22.52 -7.17 -5.41
C GLY A 221 -22.14 -6.95 -6.88
N LEU A 222 -21.87 -5.70 -7.26
CA LEU A 222 -21.45 -5.35 -8.61
C LEU A 222 -20.01 -5.81 -8.83
N SER A 223 -19.75 -6.46 -9.95
CA SER A 223 -18.40 -6.80 -10.36
C SER A 223 -17.55 -5.53 -10.50
N GLU A 224 -16.23 -5.62 -10.39
CA GLU A 224 -15.31 -4.47 -10.60
C GLU A 224 -15.59 -3.72 -11.91
N LYS A 225 -16.04 -4.42 -12.96
CA LYS A 225 -16.43 -3.82 -14.25
C LYS A 225 -17.71 -2.99 -14.17
N GLN A 226 -18.66 -3.38 -13.32
CA GLN A 226 -19.93 -2.68 -13.12
C GLN A 226 -19.80 -1.51 -12.15
N ASN A 227 -18.75 -1.50 -11.33
CA ASN A 227 -18.43 -0.44 -10.38
C ASN A 227 -17.64 0.72 -11.00
N ARG A 228 -17.34 0.68 -12.30
CA ARG A 228 -16.78 1.84 -12.97
C ARG A 228 -17.79 2.97 -12.89
N LEU A 229 -17.44 3.98 -12.13
CA LEU A 229 -18.21 5.21 -12.04
C LEU A 229 -18.27 5.81 -13.44
N GLN A 230 -19.43 5.80 -14.07
CA GLN A 230 -19.61 6.30 -15.45
C GLN A 230 -19.16 7.76 -15.62
N THR A 231 -19.06 8.50 -14.54
CA THR A 231 -18.70 9.93 -14.49
C THR A 231 -17.35 10.21 -13.83
N SER A 232 -16.66 9.18 -13.29
CA SER A 232 -15.33 9.34 -12.71
C SER A 232 -14.24 8.86 -13.68
N PRO A 233 -13.09 9.52 -13.76
CA PRO A 233 -11.96 9.03 -14.55
C PRO A 233 -11.33 7.76 -13.97
N THR A 234 -11.81 7.27 -12.81
CA THR A 234 -11.16 6.20 -12.04
C THR A 234 -12.17 5.20 -11.52
N ASP A 235 -11.66 4.04 -11.10
CA ASP A 235 -12.42 3.01 -10.38
C ASP A 235 -12.42 3.24 -8.84
N GLN A 236 -13.17 2.44 -8.10
CA GLN A 236 -13.32 2.56 -6.64
C GLN A 236 -11.99 2.41 -5.88
N PRO A 237 -11.09 1.45 -6.18
CA PRO A 237 -9.79 1.35 -5.54
C PRO A 237 -8.95 2.62 -5.68
N VAL A 238 -9.00 3.24 -6.86
CA VAL A 238 -8.29 4.49 -7.13
C VAL A 238 -8.93 5.66 -6.39
N MET A 239 -10.25 5.70 -6.25
CA MET A 239 -10.95 6.69 -5.43
C MET A 239 -10.53 6.61 -3.97
N TYR A 240 -10.47 5.39 -3.40
CA TYR A 240 -9.96 5.20 -2.04
C TYR A 240 -8.50 5.68 -1.90
N ALA A 241 -7.64 5.31 -2.85
CA ALA A 241 -6.24 5.77 -2.86
C ALA A 241 -6.13 7.30 -2.94
N SER A 242 -6.96 7.94 -3.77
CA SER A 242 -7.01 9.40 -3.88
C SER A 242 -7.42 10.07 -2.56
N ALA A 243 -8.46 9.54 -1.91
CA ALA A 243 -8.91 10.03 -0.61
C ALA A 243 -7.83 9.89 0.46
N MET A 244 -7.14 8.75 0.51
CA MET A 244 -6.06 8.50 1.47
C MET A 244 -4.83 9.38 1.20
N LEU A 245 -4.47 9.62 -0.06
CA LEU A 245 -3.41 10.57 -0.43
C LEU A 245 -3.75 12.00 -0.01
N HIS A 246 -5.01 12.40 -0.17
CA HIS A 246 -5.49 13.71 0.29
C HIS A 246 -5.37 13.84 1.82
N LEU A 247 -5.85 12.85 2.57
CA LEU A 247 -5.73 12.84 4.03
C LEU A 247 -4.27 12.83 4.51
N TRP A 248 -3.43 12.00 3.91
CA TRP A 248 -2.00 11.94 4.26
C TRP A 248 -1.30 13.27 4.00
N LYS A 249 -1.56 13.90 2.84
CA LYS A 249 -1.02 15.23 2.52
C LYS A 249 -1.48 16.31 3.51
N LEU A 250 -2.71 16.21 4.00
CA LEU A 250 -3.29 17.16 4.94
C LEU A 250 -2.79 16.95 6.38
N LEU A 251 -2.59 15.70 6.80
CA LEU A 251 -2.42 15.31 8.20
C LEU A 251 -1.03 14.73 8.53
N GLY A 252 -0.25 14.34 7.52
CA GLY A 252 1.15 13.93 7.66
C GLY A 252 1.39 12.48 8.08
N ASP A 253 2.66 12.16 8.30
CA ASP A 253 3.17 10.80 8.57
C ASP A 253 2.71 10.25 9.91
N GLU A 254 2.68 11.07 10.95
CA GLU A 254 2.26 10.65 12.29
C GLU A 254 0.80 10.22 12.29
N TRP A 255 -0.05 10.98 11.59
CA TRP A 255 -1.44 10.60 11.37
C TRP A 255 -1.54 9.25 10.65
N LEU A 256 -0.77 9.03 9.60
CA LEU A 256 -0.84 7.79 8.82
C LEU A 256 -0.47 6.57 9.67
N SER A 257 0.57 6.66 10.48
CA SER A 257 0.97 5.59 11.41
C SER A 257 -0.10 5.35 12.48
N SER A 258 -0.68 6.41 13.04
CA SER A 258 -1.77 6.33 14.01
C SER A 258 -3.05 5.75 13.37
N TYR A 259 -3.36 6.13 12.12
CA TYR A 259 -4.50 5.62 11.37
C TYR A 259 -4.45 4.09 11.25
N TYR A 260 -3.30 3.52 10.83
CA TYR A 260 -3.20 2.06 10.70
C TYR A 260 -3.22 1.32 12.04
N LYS A 261 -2.69 1.91 13.13
CA LYS A 261 -2.90 1.37 14.48
C LYS A 261 -4.40 1.25 14.79
N ASN A 262 -5.18 2.26 14.47
CA ASN A 262 -6.62 2.28 14.69
C ASN A 262 -7.38 1.32 13.76
N ILE A 263 -6.97 1.18 12.50
CA ILE A 263 -7.56 0.18 11.58
C ILE A 263 -7.41 -1.24 12.14
N HIS A 264 -6.32 -1.55 12.81
CA HIS A 264 -6.11 -2.86 13.41
C HIS A 264 -6.98 -3.16 14.63
N THR A 265 -7.58 -2.15 15.26
CA THR A 265 -8.54 -2.35 16.37
C THR A 265 -9.96 -2.63 15.89
N LEU A 266 -10.25 -2.36 14.62
CA LEU A 266 -11.59 -2.52 14.07
C LEU A 266 -12.03 -3.99 14.01
N PRO A 267 -13.30 -4.30 14.26
CA PRO A 267 -13.83 -5.64 14.06
C PRO A 267 -13.86 -6.02 12.58
N SER A 268 -13.94 -7.30 12.31
CA SER A 268 -14.13 -7.82 10.95
C SER A 268 -15.57 -7.61 10.50
N PHE A 269 -15.77 -7.02 9.32
CA PHE A 269 -17.09 -6.79 8.73
C PHE A 269 -17.41 -7.80 7.63
N ALA A 270 -18.71 -8.07 7.39
CA ALA A 270 -19.14 -8.89 6.28
C ALA A 270 -18.86 -8.19 4.93
N ASP A 271 -18.22 -8.88 4.00
CA ASP A 271 -17.70 -8.26 2.77
C ASP A 271 -18.76 -7.96 1.71
N ASN A 272 -19.89 -8.71 1.73
CA ASN A 272 -20.81 -8.76 0.61
C ASN A 272 -22.17 -8.16 0.94
N THR A 273 -22.33 -7.50 2.11
CA THR A 273 -23.57 -6.86 2.50
C THR A 273 -23.43 -5.35 2.47
N ARG A 274 -24.56 -4.67 2.23
CA ARG A 274 -24.62 -3.21 2.28
C ARG A 274 -24.26 -2.68 3.67
N GLU A 275 -24.74 -3.36 4.70
CA GLU A 275 -24.50 -3.04 6.10
C GLU A 275 -23.02 -3.23 6.46
N GLY A 276 -22.42 -4.33 6.05
CA GLY A 276 -20.99 -4.59 6.28
C GLY A 276 -20.09 -3.60 5.57
N ALA A 277 -20.39 -3.25 4.32
CA ALA A 277 -19.66 -2.24 3.57
C ALA A 277 -19.79 -0.84 4.19
N ARG A 278 -20.99 -0.48 4.68
CA ARG A 278 -21.22 0.77 5.42
C ARG A 278 -20.46 0.78 6.74
N SER A 279 -20.49 -0.32 7.49
CA SER A 279 -19.76 -0.46 8.76
C SER A 279 -18.25 -0.34 8.56
N GLN A 280 -17.71 -0.95 7.51
CA GLN A 280 -16.30 -0.80 7.14
C GLN A 280 -15.95 0.67 6.82
N SER A 281 -16.83 1.38 6.13
CA SER A 281 -16.64 2.80 5.82
C SER A 281 -16.75 3.68 7.07
N LEU A 282 -17.64 3.34 8.02
CA LEU A 282 -17.69 4.00 9.31
C LEU A 282 -16.41 3.76 10.10
N GLY A 283 -15.91 2.52 10.11
CA GLY A 283 -14.61 2.21 10.70
C GLY A 283 -13.46 3.03 10.10
N TRP A 284 -13.45 3.23 8.78
CA TRP A 284 -12.48 4.11 8.11
C TRP A 284 -12.55 5.54 8.63
N TYR A 285 -13.77 6.12 8.68
CA TYR A 285 -13.99 7.47 9.20
C TYR A 285 -13.54 7.61 10.67
N LEU A 286 -13.89 6.65 11.53
CA LEU A 286 -13.53 6.65 12.95
C LEU A 286 -12.02 6.53 13.14
N ALA A 287 -11.38 5.58 12.44
CA ALA A 287 -9.92 5.39 12.50
C ALA A 287 -9.18 6.65 12.05
N ALA A 288 -9.67 7.31 10.99
CA ALA A 288 -9.09 8.55 10.49
C ALA A 288 -9.25 9.71 11.50
N SER A 289 -10.43 9.83 12.14
CA SER A 289 -10.72 10.88 13.12
C SER A 289 -9.95 10.69 14.43
N VAL A 290 -9.89 9.45 14.96
CA VAL A 290 -9.08 9.13 16.15
C VAL A 290 -7.60 9.44 15.89
N ALA A 291 -7.07 9.00 14.74
CA ALA A 291 -5.69 9.29 14.35
C ALA A 291 -5.40 10.79 14.23
N ALA A 292 -6.37 11.58 13.78
CA ALA A 292 -6.28 13.03 13.67
C ALA A 292 -6.52 13.76 14.99
N GLN A 293 -6.94 13.05 16.04
CA GLN A 293 -7.36 13.63 17.32
C GLN A 293 -8.43 14.73 17.16
N LYS A 294 -9.28 14.60 16.13
CA LYS A 294 -10.39 15.50 15.81
C LYS A 294 -11.43 14.81 14.94
N ASP A 295 -12.67 15.31 15.03
CA ASP A 295 -13.71 14.88 14.11
C ASP A 295 -13.39 15.31 12.66
N LEU A 296 -13.36 14.35 11.75
CA LEU A 296 -13.19 14.59 10.32
C LEU A 296 -14.53 14.63 9.56
N ALA A 297 -15.65 14.91 10.25
CA ALA A 297 -16.98 15.02 9.65
C ALA A 297 -17.07 16.05 8.52
N GLU A 298 -16.31 17.15 8.59
CA GLU A 298 -16.23 18.12 7.48
C GLU A 298 -15.82 17.42 6.17
N ILE A 299 -14.81 16.56 6.24
CA ILE A 299 -14.30 15.84 5.07
C ILE A 299 -15.22 14.68 4.71
N PHE A 300 -15.44 13.74 5.65
CA PHE A 300 -16.17 12.51 5.35
C PHE A 300 -17.64 12.73 5.09
N VAL A 301 -18.31 13.56 5.89
CA VAL A 301 -19.77 13.74 5.85
C VAL A 301 -20.17 14.88 4.92
N LYS A 302 -19.54 16.06 5.02
CA LYS A 302 -19.93 17.20 4.20
C LYS A 302 -19.33 17.11 2.78
N GLU A 303 -18.02 16.93 2.66
CA GLU A 303 -17.39 16.91 1.34
C GLU A 303 -17.60 15.56 0.62
N TRP A 304 -17.38 14.43 1.32
CA TRP A 304 -17.48 13.09 0.71
C TRP A 304 -18.85 12.44 0.86
N ARG A 305 -19.77 13.09 1.57
CA ARG A 305 -21.18 12.66 1.70
C ARG A 305 -21.35 11.27 2.32
N PHE A 306 -20.48 10.90 3.28
CA PHE A 306 -20.66 9.67 4.05
C PHE A 306 -21.96 9.75 4.85
N PRO A 307 -22.87 8.75 4.73
CA PRO A 307 -24.20 8.82 5.32
C PRO A 307 -24.19 8.44 6.80
N LEU A 308 -23.92 9.40 7.69
CA LEU A 308 -24.14 9.24 9.14
C LEU A 308 -25.63 9.41 9.45
N SER A 309 -26.17 8.50 10.28
CA SER A 309 -27.50 8.66 10.88
C SER A 309 -27.52 9.81 11.91
N ASN A 310 -28.70 10.30 12.26
CA ASN A 310 -28.82 11.33 13.31
C ASN A 310 -28.33 10.83 14.67
N GLU A 311 -28.59 9.57 14.99
CA GLU A 311 -28.11 8.93 16.22
C GLU A 311 -26.59 8.83 16.27
N GLU A 312 -25.95 8.41 15.15
CA GLU A 312 -24.49 8.39 15.05
C GLU A 312 -23.90 9.79 15.20
N LYS A 313 -24.46 10.80 14.53
CA LYS A 313 -24.04 12.20 14.65
C LYS A 313 -24.12 12.68 16.11
N GLN A 314 -25.22 12.38 16.79
CA GLN A 314 -25.42 12.73 18.19
C GLN A 314 -24.38 12.03 19.08
N THR A 315 -24.18 10.72 18.91
CA THR A 315 -23.18 9.96 19.67
C THR A 315 -21.78 10.53 19.48
N LEU A 316 -21.40 10.81 18.22
CA LEU A 316 -20.07 11.31 17.86
C LEU A 316 -19.83 12.74 18.35
N SER A 317 -20.87 13.57 18.51
CA SER A 317 -20.74 14.93 19.02
C SER A 317 -20.28 15.02 20.48
N TYR A 318 -20.42 13.93 21.25
CA TYR A 318 -19.96 13.84 22.64
C TYR A 318 -18.57 13.20 22.78
N ILE A 319 -17.91 12.82 21.69
CA ILE A 319 -16.60 12.18 21.73
C ILE A 319 -15.50 13.23 22.00
N ASN A 320 -14.72 13.01 23.05
CA ASN A 320 -13.46 13.69 23.23
C ASN A 320 -12.37 13.03 22.37
N TRP A 321 -12.19 13.51 21.14
CA TRP A 321 -11.24 12.95 20.16
C TRP A 321 -9.77 12.98 20.61
N LYS A 322 -9.46 13.74 21.69
CA LYS A 322 -8.11 13.82 22.27
C LYS A 322 -7.98 12.96 23.54
N GLU A 323 -8.99 12.14 23.85
CA GLU A 323 -8.96 11.25 24.99
C GLU A 323 -7.86 10.21 24.85
N GLU A 324 -7.03 10.07 25.89
CA GLU A 324 -5.94 9.08 25.90
C GLU A 324 -6.51 7.65 25.88
N GLY A 325 -5.95 6.81 25.04
CA GLY A 325 -6.42 5.42 24.88
C GLY A 325 -7.72 5.26 24.10
N LEU A 326 -8.25 6.35 23.50
CA LEU A 326 -9.35 6.23 22.54
C LEU A 326 -8.86 5.48 21.30
N ASP A 327 -9.65 4.49 20.86
CA ASP A 327 -9.40 3.76 19.61
C ASP A 327 -10.69 3.54 18.82
N ALA A 328 -10.51 3.28 17.50
CA ALA A 328 -11.64 3.15 16.59
C ALA A 328 -12.50 1.90 16.89
N GLY A 329 -11.93 0.83 17.40
CA GLY A 329 -12.65 -0.39 17.77
C GLY A 329 -13.63 -0.14 18.90
N LYS A 330 -13.20 0.54 19.98
CA LYS A 330 -14.08 0.93 21.10
C LYS A 330 -15.22 1.85 20.65
N LEU A 331 -14.92 2.78 19.74
CA LEU A 331 -15.97 3.65 19.19
C LEU A 331 -16.97 2.85 18.34
N MET A 332 -16.51 1.92 17.52
CA MET A 332 -17.39 1.01 16.77
C MET A 332 -18.29 0.20 17.72
N GLU A 333 -17.74 -0.39 18.77
CA GLU A 333 -18.53 -1.12 19.76
C GLU A 333 -19.58 -0.24 20.41
N LYS A 334 -19.25 1.00 20.77
CA LYS A 334 -20.19 1.95 21.37
C LYS A 334 -21.35 2.29 20.44
N LEU A 335 -21.10 2.39 19.11
CA LEU A 335 -22.10 2.71 18.11
C LEU A 335 -23.01 1.52 17.75
N PHE A 336 -22.52 0.27 17.91
CA PHE A 336 -23.25 -0.94 17.52
C PHE A 336 -23.81 -1.75 18.73
N LYS A 337 -23.48 -1.40 19.97
CA LYS A 337 -23.98 -2.08 21.19
C LYS A 337 -25.42 -1.70 21.58
N LYS A 338 -26.24 -1.28 20.63
CA LYS A 338 -27.65 -1.00 20.89
C LYS A 338 -28.56 -2.03 20.27
#